data_8b7c11ce83cf2dcb66f30451a6e556fd
#
_entry.id   8b7c11ce83cf2dcb66f30451a6e556fd
#
_cell.length_a   1.000
_cell.length_b   1.000
_cell.length_c   1.000
_cell.angle_alpha   90.00
_cell.angle_beta   90.00
_cell.angle_gamma   90.00
#
_symmetry.space_group_name_H-M   'P 1'
#
loop_
_entity.id
_entity.type
_entity.pdbx_description
1 polymer ?
#
loop_
_entity_poly.entity_id
_entity_poly.type
_entity_poly.pdbx_seq_one_letter_code
_entity_poly.pdbx_strand_id
1 'polypeptide(L)'
;MDILNLAQEIIHGKRLTREDDLSFFLTCDLEPLCQGADEIRKACVGDKVDLCSIINGRSGRCPEDCKYCAQSAHYHTECDVYDFLPEEAILEACKMNESEGVDRFSIVTAGRALTGEEFDQAIHAYETMHRECKIDLCASMGFLSAEKLHRLHKAGVTSYHHNIETSKRNFPNICTTHTYDMKVETLKKVKAEGMCACSGGIIGMGETWEDRLDMAVSLAELGIDSIPINALMPIPGTPLEHLPCLTEQDILRTIAFFRYINPEANIRLAAGRALLTNDGETAFRAGASATITGNMLTTAACATIRSDRSMLASLGRDVTPAYWKEA
;
A
#
# COMPACT_ATOMS: atom_id res chain seq x y z
N MET A 1 -9.50 -18.80 -22.38
CA MET A 1 -9.01 -17.45 -22.78
C MET A 1 -7.50 -17.50 -22.82
N ASP A 2 -6.88 -16.95 -23.87
CA ASP A 2 -5.41 -16.81 -23.92
C ASP A 2 -5.01 -15.59 -23.07
N ILE A 3 -4.30 -15.85 -21.96
CA ILE A 3 -3.96 -14.83 -20.98
C ILE A 3 -2.93 -13.83 -21.53
N LEU A 4 -2.01 -14.27 -22.39
CA LEU A 4 -1.01 -13.38 -22.98
C LEU A 4 -1.65 -12.48 -24.06
N ASN A 5 -2.61 -13.00 -24.82
CA ASN A 5 -3.38 -12.17 -25.74
C ASN A 5 -4.20 -11.10 -24.99
N LEU A 6 -4.80 -11.46 -23.86
CA LEU A 6 -5.51 -10.49 -23.01
C LEU A 6 -4.55 -9.38 -22.50
N ALA A 7 -3.30 -9.73 -22.15
CA ALA A 7 -2.31 -8.73 -21.77
C ALA A 7 -2.07 -7.72 -22.90
N GLN A 8 -1.95 -8.18 -24.14
CA GLN A 8 -1.78 -7.29 -25.30
C GLN A 8 -3.03 -6.43 -25.55
N GLU A 9 -4.24 -6.98 -25.40
CA GLU A 9 -5.47 -6.17 -25.49
C GLU A 9 -5.50 -5.05 -24.45
N ILE A 10 -5.06 -5.33 -23.21
CA ILE A 10 -4.99 -4.35 -22.12
C ILE A 10 -3.95 -3.27 -22.41
N ILE A 11 -2.78 -3.65 -22.90
CA ILE A 11 -1.73 -2.72 -23.35
C ILE A 11 -2.27 -1.78 -24.44
N HIS A 12 -3.14 -2.26 -25.32
CA HIS A 12 -3.78 -1.48 -26.37
C HIS A 12 -5.06 -0.74 -25.94
N GLY A 13 -5.35 -0.68 -24.64
CA GLY A 13 -6.40 0.17 -24.09
C GLY A 13 -7.66 -0.52 -23.59
N LYS A 14 -7.75 -1.87 -23.68
CA LYS A 14 -8.84 -2.59 -23.02
C LYS A 14 -8.79 -2.38 -21.52
N ARG A 15 -9.95 -2.24 -20.90
CA ARG A 15 -10.10 -2.17 -19.43
C ARG A 15 -11.09 -3.22 -18.98
N LEU A 16 -10.70 -3.99 -17.99
CA LEU A 16 -11.55 -4.99 -17.36
C LEU A 16 -12.47 -4.31 -16.34
N THR A 17 -13.71 -4.75 -16.32
CA THR A 17 -14.77 -4.18 -15.49
C THR A 17 -15.48 -5.27 -14.68
N ARG A 18 -16.41 -4.88 -13.84
CA ARG A 18 -17.25 -5.78 -13.05
C ARG A 18 -18.20 -6.66 -13.92
N GLU A 19 -18.43 -6.25 -15.17
CA GLU A 19 -19.32 -6.98 -16.12
C GLU A 19 -18.59 -8.11 -16.84
N ASP A 20 -17.25 -8.12 -16.80
CA ASP A 20 -16.43 -9.17 -17.40
C ASP A 20 -16.40 -10.42 -16.51
N ASP A 21 -16.37 -11.60 -17.12
CA ASP A 21 -16.07 -12.84 -16.40
C ASP A 21 -14.57 -12.86 -16.05
N LEU A 22 -14.26 -12.61 -14.78
CA LEU A 22 -12.88 -12.59 -14.28
C LEU A 22 -12.47 -13.93 -13.64
N SER A 23 -13.33 -14.93 -13.62
CA SER A 23 -13.08 -16.23 -12.95
C SER A 23 -11.88 -16.98 -13.54
N PHE A 24 -11.56 -16.75 -14.81
CA PHE A 24 -10.42 -17.37 -15.47
C PHE A 24 -9.06 -17.02 -14.82
N PHE A 25 -8.93 -15.88 -14.15
CA PHE A 25 -7.73 -15.53 -13.38
C PHE A 25 -7.44 -16.51 -12.25
N LEU A 26 -8.46 -17.19 -11.75
CA LEU A 26 -8.33 -18.14 -10.64
C LEU A 26 -7.83 -19.51 -11.09
N THR A 27 -8.02 -19.85 -12.36
CA THR A 27 -7.78 -21.19 -12.91
C THR A 27 -6.68 -21.25 -13.98
N CYS A 28 -6.29 -20.11 -14.57
CA CYS A 28 -5.22 -20.08 -15.57
C CYS A 28 -3.85 -20.41 -14.97
N ASP A 29 -2.93 -20.84 -15.79
CA ASP A 29 -1.55 -21.12 -15.40
C ASP A 29 -0.88 -19.86 -14.85
N LEU A 30 -0.17 -20.01 -13.72
CA LEU A 30 0.43 -18.89 -13.00
C LEU A 30 1.58 -18.23 -13.78
N GLU A 31 2.42 -19.02 -14.43
CA GLU A 31 3.59 -18.51 -15.16
C GLU A 31 3.20 -17.56 -16.32
N PRO A 32 2.30 -17.93 -17.26
CA PRO A 32 1.82 -17.00 -18.29
C PRO A 32 1.07 -15.80 -17.71
N LEU A 33 0.34 -15.97 -16.60
CA LEU A 33 -0.34 -14.87 -15.91
C LEU A 33 0.66 -13.83 -15.40
N CYS A 34 1.71 -14.27 -14.73
CA CYS A 34 2.77 -13.39 -14.23
C CYS A 34 3.55 -12.72 -15.38
N GLN A 35 3.86 -13.46 -16.43
CA GLN A 35 4.50 -12.92 -17.62
C GLN A 35 3.68 -11.78 -18.23
N GLY A 36 2.40 -12.02 -18.51
CA GLY A 36 1.51 -11.00 -19.09
C GLY A 36 1.34 -9.79 -18.16
N ALA A 37 1.29 -10.01 -16.84
CA ALA A 37 1.26 -8.91 -15.87
C ALA A 37 2.53 -8.05 -15.93
N ASP A 38 3.72 -8.65 -16.10
CA ASP A 38 4.95 -7.86 -16.22
C ASP A 38 5.04 -7.13 -17.57
N GLU A 39 4.52 -7.71 -18.66
CA GLU A 39 4.39 -7.02 -19.95
C GLU A 39 3.48 -5.79 -19.84
N ILE A 40 2.31 -5.91 -19.17
CA ILE A 40 1.41 -4.77 -18.90
C ILE A 40 2.13 -3.72 -18.06
N ARG A 41 2.78 -4.13 -16.94
CA ARG A 41 3.55 -3.22 -16.09
C ARG A 41 4.58 -2.45 -16.93
N LYS A 42 5.36 -3.15 -17.74
CA LYS A 42 6.41 -2.54 -18.57
C LYS A 42 5.84 -1.53 -19.55
N ALA A 43 4.72 -1.85 -20.19
CA ALA A 43 4.11 -0.98 -21.20
C ALA A 43 3.37 0.21 -20.58
N CYS A 44 2.64 0.01 -19.47
CA CYS A 44 1.74 1.04 -18.89
C CYS A 44 2.39 1.86 -17.77
N VAL A 45 3.39 1.32 -17.07
CA VAL A 45 4.04 1.99 -15.92
C VAL A 45 5.52 2.26 -16.17
N GLY A 46 6.18 1.42 -16.99
CA GLY A 46 7.62 1.52 -17.27
C GLY A 46 8.48 0.76 -16.27
N ASP A 47 9.80 1.02 -16.27
CA ASP A 47 10.76 0.29 -15.44
C ASP A 47 11.07 1.00 -14.09
N LYS A 48 10.56 2.22 -13.88
CA LYS A 48 10.69 2.91 -12.59
C LYS A 48 9.96 2.12 -11.50
N VAL A 49 10.64 1.88 -10.39
CA VAL A 49 10.02 1.34 -9.16
C VAL A 49 9.88 2.47 -8.14
N ASP A 50 8.67 2.67 -7.64
CA ASP A 50 8.37 3.66 -6.62
C ASP A 50 8.67 3.06 -5.22
N LEU A 51 9.71 3.56 -4.57
CA LEU A 51 10.12 3.18 -3.23
C LEU A 51 9.47 4.08 -2.19
N CYS A 52 8.73 3.49 -1.26
CA CYS A 52 8.07 4.21 -0.17
C CYS A 52 8.61 3.72 1.18
N SER A 53 8.89 4.63 2.08
CA SER A 53 9.19 4.31 3.48
C SER A 53 8.17 4.96 4.40
N ILE A 54 7.96 4.37 5.56
CA ILE A 54 6.98 4.84 6.54
C ILE A 54 7.63 5.02 7.90
N ILE A 55 7.14 5.99 8.67
CA ILE A 55 7.38 6.10 10.11
C ILE A 55 6.06 5.93 10.85
N ASN A 56 6.04 5.10 11.90
CA ASN A 56 4.90 5.00 12.78
C ASN A 56 4.90 6.20 13.74
N GLY A 57 4.22 7.27 13.35
CA GLY A 57 4.25 8.54 14.09
C GLY A 57 3.48 8.52 15.41
N ARG A 58 2.51 7.60 15.57
CA ARG A 58 1.81 7.31 16.83
C ARG A 58 1.41 5.85 16.85
N SER A 59 1.61 5.15 17.98
CA SER A 59 1.38 3.72 18.08
C SER A 59 0.44 3.32 19.22
N GLY A 60 -0.34 2.27 18.98
CA GLY A 60 -1.22 1.65 19.95
C GLY A 60 -2.51 2.44 20.26
N ARG A 61 -3.31 1.92 21.22
CA ARG A 61 -4.56 2.52 21.73
C ARG A 61 -5.59 2.88 20.65
N CYS A 62 -5.57 2.22 19.49
CA CYS A 62 -6.54 2.48 18.42
C CYS A 62 -7.94 2.02 18.87
N PRO A 63 -8.98 2.89 18.80
CA PRO A 63 -10.34 2.51 19.23
C PRO A 63 -11.07 1.63 18.21
N GLU A 64 -10.47 1.35 17.07
CA GLU A 64 -11.05 0.49 16.03
C GLU A 64 -10.76 -0.99 16.28
N ASP A 65 -11.71 -1.87 15.92
CA ASP A 65 -11.65 -3.32 16.18
C ASP A 65 -11.17 -4.14 14.98
N CYS A 66 -10.36 -3.56 14.09
CA CYS A 66 -9.81 -4.27 12.93
C CYS A 66 -9.07 -5.54 13.36
N LYS A 67 -9.59 -6.72 13.00
CA LYS A 67 -9.16 -8.02 13.52
C LYS A 67 -7.70 -8.41 13.24
N TYR A 68 -7.08 -7.80 12.24
CA TYR A 68 -5.68 -8.03 11.89
C TYR A 68 -4.70 -7.11 12.62
N CYS A 69 -5.20 -6.05 13.28
CA CYS A 69 -4.35 -4.94 13.70
C CYS A 69 -3.83 -5.10 15.14
N ALA A 70 -2.51 -5.19 15.29
CA ALA A 70 -1.85 -5.24 16.59
C ALA A 70 -2.04 -3.97 17.42
N GLN A 71 -2.34 -2.83 16.80
CA GLN A 71 -2.48 -1.53 17.48
C GLN A 71 -3.90 -1.28 18.02
N SER A 72 -4.83 -2.22 17.82
CA SER A 72 -6.21 -2.11 18.33
C SER A 72 -6.25 -2.21 19.86
N ALA A 73 -6.98 -1.31 20.51
CA ALA A 73 -7.22 -1.38 21.96
C ALA A 73 -8.19 -2.51 22.37
N HIS A 74 -8.81 -3.17 21.39
CA HIS A 74 -9.69 -4.31 21.62
C HIS A 74 -8.94 -5.63 21.82
N TYR A 75 -7.63 -5.69 21.52
CA TYR A 75 -6.83 -6.91 21.55
C TYR A 75 -5.60 -6.75 22.46
N HIS A 76 -5.08 -7.87 22.93
CA HIS A 76 -3.89 -7.92 23.80
C HIS A 76 -2.69 -8.39 22.98
N THR A 77 -1.98 -7.45 22.40
CA THR A 77 -0.77 -7.68 21.60
C THR A 77 0.44 -7.03 22.24
N GLU A 78 1.64 -7.41 21.84
CA GLU A 78 2.91 -6.83 22.29
C GLU A 78 3.33 -5.61 21.46
N CYS A 79 2.40 -4.78 20.98
CA CYS A 79 2.78 -3.58 20.23
C CYS A 79 3.25 -2.47 21.18
N ASP A 80 4.29 -1.75 20.77
CA ASP A 80 4.73 -0.54 21.44
C ASP A 80 3.62 0.51 21.44
N VAL A 81 3.48 1.26 22.55
CA VAL A 81 2.47 2.29 22.73
C VAL A 81 3.15 3.62 23.03
N TYR A 82 2.97 4.61 22.16
CA TYR A 82 3.49 5.96 22.32
C TYR A 82 2.60 6.99 21.62
N ASP A 83 2.65 8.23 22.12
CA ASP A 83 1.97 9.38 21.56
C ASP A 83 2.69 9.86 20.28
N PHE A 84 2.25 10.97 19.68
CA PHE A 84 2.86 11.45 18.44
C PHE A 84 4.36 11.77 18.63
N LEU A 85 5.18 11.29 17.70
CA LEU A 85 6.64 11.45 17.78
C LEU A 85 7.05 12.92 17.68
N PRO A 86 8.17 13.31 18.31
CA PRO A 86 8.75 14.63 18.14
C PRO A 86 9.10 14.92 16.67
N GLU A 87 8.93 16.19 16.25
CA GLU A 87 9.22 16.65 14.89
C GLU A 87 10.66 16.33 14.47
N GLU A 88 11.62 16.50 15.36
CA GLU A 88 13.04 16.25 15.09
C GLU A 88 13.29 14.80 14.67
N ALA A 89 12.65 13.84 15.35
CA ALA A 89 12.79 12.42 15.02
C ALA A 89 12.17 12.09 13.66
N ILE A 90 11.03 12.70 13.33
CA ILE A 90 10.36 12.54 12.04
C ILE A 90 11.21 13.13 10.91
N LEU A 91 11.74 14.34 11.10
CA LEU A 91 12.59 15.03 10.13
C LEU A 91 13.89 14.28 9.88
N GLU A 92 14.56 13.79 10.93
CA GLU A 92 15.76 12.97 10.82
C GLU A 92 15.49 11.70 10.01
N ALA A 93 14.40 11.00 10.29
CA ALA A 93 14.00 9.82 9.52
C ALA A 93 13.71 10.16 8.05
N CYS A 94 13.06 11.29 7.77
CA CYS A 94 12.79 11.75 6.40
C CYS A 94 14.10 12.01 5.64
N LYS A 95 15.03 12.76 6.22
CA LYS A 95 16.36 13.06 5.63
C LYS A 95 17.18 11.79 5.38
N MET A 96 17.15 10.83 6.30
CA MET A 96 17.83 9.55 6.14
C MET A 96 17.25 8.80 4.92
N ASN A 97 15.93 8.70 4.81
CA ASN A 97 15.28 8.02 3.69
C ASN A 97 15.55 8.72 2.34
N GLU A 98 15.56 10.05 2.32
CA GLU A 98 15.95 10.83 1.14
C GLU A 98 17.39 10.52 0.71
N SER A 99 18.32 10.50 1.66
CA SER A 99 19.73 10.21 1.39
C SER A 99 19.98 8.79 0.86
N GLU A 100 19.17 7.84 1.28
CA GLU A 100 19.21 6.44 0.81
C GLU A 100 18.46 6.24 -0.53
N GLY A 101 17.82 7.28 -1.07
CA GLY A 101 17.18 7.26 -2.39
C GLY A 101 15.79 6.63 -2.40
N VAL A 102 15.00 6.87 -1.38
CA VAL A 102 13.57 6.53 -1.31
C VAL A 102 12.75 7.60 -2.02
N ASP A 103 11.75 7.24 -2.82
CA ASP A 103 10.94 8.20 -3.57
C ASP A 103 9.93 8.92 -2.68
N ARG A 104 9.36 8.21 -1.66
CA ARG A 104 8.28 8.73 -0.81
C ARG A 104 8.49 8.40 0.66
N PHE A 105 8.16 9.36 1.53
CA PHE A 105 8.16 9.17 2.98
C PHE A 105 6.79 9.45 3.57
N SER A 106 6.31 8.58 4.47
CA SER A 106 4.94 8.65 5.00
C SER A 106 4.92 8.60 6.52
N ILE A 107 4.21 9.52 7.15
CA ILE A 107 3.82 9.39 8.56
C ILE A 107 2.53 8.58 8.62
N VAL A 108 2.57 7.46 9.36
CA VAL A 108 1.43 6.60 9.65
C VAL A 108 1.06 6.72 11.12
N THR A 109 -0.22 6.78 11.47
CA THR A 109 -0.64 6.88 12.87
C THR A 109 -1.73 5.88 13.22
N ALA A 110 -1.62 5.28 14.40
CA ALA A 110 -2.71 4.53 15.00
C ALA A 110 -3.89 5.46 15.31
N GLY A 111 -5.11 4.90 15.29
CA GLY A 111 -6.32 5.63 15.68
C GLY A 111 -7.31 5.78 14.54
N ARG A 112 -8.58 6.08 14.90
CA ARG A 112 -9.65 6.33 13.93
C ARG A 112 -9.35 7.52 13.03
N ALA A 113 -8.81 8.59 13.60
CA ALA A 113 -8.32 9.79 12.93
C ALA A 113 -7.34 10.53 13.83
N LEU A 114 -6.32 11.14 13.26
CA LEU A 114 -5.48 12.07 14.00
C LEU A 114 -6.22 13.41 14.18
N THR A 115 -6.27 13.91 15.41
CA THR A 115 -7.05 15.12 15.75
C THR A 115 -6.36 15.97 16.81
N GLY A 116 -6.86 17.20 17.01
CA GLY A 116 -6.39 18.08 18.07
C GLY A 116 -4.93 18.49 17.87
N GLU A 117 -4.22 18.64 18.96
CA GLU A 117 -2.83 19.10 19.02
C GLU A 117 -1.88 18.19 18.22
N GLU A 118 -2.05 16.86 18.29
CA GLU A 118 -1.22 15.92 17.52
C GLU A 118 -1.38 16.11 16.00
N PHE A 119 -2.57 16.48 15.52
CA PHE A 119 -2.75 16.80 14.11
C PHE A 119 -2.03 18.11 13.73
N ASP A 120 -2.03 19.09 14.60
CA ASP A 120 -1.31 20.36 14.38
C ASP A 120 0.21 20.12 14.40
N GLN A 121 0.71 19.26 15.29
CA GLN A 121 2.12 18.80 15.28
C GLN A 121 2.48 18.09 13.97
N ALA A 122 1.59 17.23 13.46
CA ALA A 122 1.82 16.55 12.17
C ALA A 122 1.88 17.56 11.00
N ILE A 123 1.00 18.56 10.97
CA ILE A 123 1.06 19.62 9.96
C ILE A 123 2.41 20.34 10.02
N HIS A 124 2.87 20.70 11.21
CA HIS A 124 4.16 21.40 11.38
C HIS A 124 5.35 20.55 10.90
N ALA A 125 5.34 19.24 11.24
CA ALA A 125 6.33 18.30 10.76
C ALA A 125 6.34 18.20 9.23
N TYR A 126 5.15 18.17 8.56
CA TYR A 126 5.08 18.17 7.11
C TYR A 126 5.57 19.48 6.48
N GLU A 127 5.22 20.63 7.03
CA GLU A 127 5.73 21.93 6.55
C GLU A 127 7.25 21.98 6.63
N THR A 128 7.84 21.47 7.72
CA THR A 128 9.29 21.40 7.91
C THR A 128 9.94 20.42 6.92
N MET A 129 9.39 19.22 6.75
CA MET A 129 9.90 18.26 5.77
C MET A 129 9.79 18.82 4.34
N HIS A 130 8.67 19.45 3.98
CA HIS A 130 8.48 20.05 2.65
C HIS A 130 9.48 21.17 2.35
N ARG A 131 9.87 21.93 3.37
CA ARG A 131 10.89 22.99 3.25
C ARG A 131 12.31 22.43 3.13
N GLU A 132 12.64 21.33 3.83
CA GLU A 132 13.99 20.86 4.02
C GLU A 132 14.37 19.63 3.21
N CYS A 133 13.38 18.90 2.66
CA CYS A 133 13.57 17.68 1.90
C CYS A 133 12.91 17.79 0.52
N LYS A 134 13.41 16.99 -0.44
CA LYS A 134 12.86 16.91 -1.81
C LYS A 134 12.05 15.63 -2.05
N ILE A 135 12.07 14.70 -1.09
CA ILE A 135 11.33 13.44 -1.13
C ILE A 135 9.81 13.72 -1.13
N ASP A 136 9.04 12.96 -1.91
CA ASP A 136 7.58 13.06 -1.90
C ASP A 136 7.00 12.72 -0.52
N LEU A 137 6.01 13.48 -0.07
CA LEU A 137 5.39 13.32 1.25
C LEU A 137 4.03 12.66 1.15
N CYS A 138 3.84 11.61 1.95
CA CYS A 138 2.59 10.87 2.09
C CYS A 138 2.08 10.92 3.53
N ALA A 139 0.78 10.69 3.72
CA ALA A 139 0.18 10.58 5.04
C ALA A 139 -0.80 9.40 5.14
N SER A 140 -0.91 8.80 6.34
CA SER A 140 -1.93 7.79 6.68
C SER A 140 -2.39 8.02 8.11
N MET A 141 -3.45 8.82 8.29
CA MET A 141 -3.90 9.34 9.58
C MET A 141 -5.41 9.07 9.82
N GLY A 142 -5.93 8.00 9.21
CA GLY A 142 -7.31 7.56 9.40
C GLY A 142 -8.35 8.39 8.64
N PHE A 143 -9.54 8.56 9.23
CA PHE A 143 -10.70 9.22 8.61
C PHE A 143 -10.65 10.74 8.78
N LEU A 144 -9.94 11.43 7.90
CA LEU A 144 -9.85 12.89 7.96
C LEU A 144 -11.04 13.58 7.26
N SER A 145 -11.38 14.78 7.75
CA SER A 145 -12.30 15.68 7.06
C SER A 145 -11.64 16.31 5.83
N ALA A 146 -12.45 16.82 4.89
CA ALA A 146 -11.95 17.55 3.72
C ALA A 146 -11.04 18.74 4.14
N GLU A 147 -11.42 19.48 5.19
CA GLU A 147 -10.60 20.57 5.75
C GLU A 147 -9.21 20.09 6.19
N LYS A 148 -9.14 18.96 6.91
CA LYS A 148 -7.84 18.40 7.35
C LYS A 148 -7.00 17.88 6.20
N LEU A 149 -7.62 17.25 5.20
CA LEU A 149 -6.94 16.83 3.98
C LEU A 149 -6.38 18.05 3.22
N HIS A 150 -7.15 19.13 3.13
CA HIS A 150 -6.68 20.40 2.56
C HIS A 150 -5.47 20.96 3.30
N ARG A 151 -5.47 20.93 4.65
CA ARG A 151 -4.32 21.38 5.46
C ARG A 151 -3.08 20.51 5.19
N LEU A 152 -3.22 19.19 5.11
CA LEU A 152 -2.11 18.29 4.75
C LEU A 152 -1.56 18.59 3.36
N HIS A 153 -2.45 18.79 2.36
CA HIS A 153 -2.04 19.12 1.00
C HIS A 153 -1.26 20.45 0.97
N LYS A 154 -1.74 21.47 1.69
CA LYS A 154 -1.03 22.76 1.84
C LYS A 154 0.31 22.63 2.54
N ALA A 155 0.46 21.68 3.46
CA ALA A 155 1.73 21.38 4.14
C ALA A 155 2.71 20.55 3.28
N GLY A 156 2.38 20.26 2.01
CA GLY A 156 3.26 19.57 1.07
C GLY A 156 2.97 18.07 0.89
N VAL A 157 1.91 17.53 1.51
CA VAL A 157 1.52 16.12 1.32
C VAL A 157 0.90 15.95 -0.07
N THR A 158 1.50 15.09 -0.90
CA THR A 158 1.06 14.82 -2.28
C THR A 158 0.22 13.57 -2.41
N SER A 159 0.29 12.65 -1.44
CA SER A 159 -0.42 11.36 -1.45
C SER A 159 -1.03 11.06 -0.09
N TYR A 160 -2.21 10.42 -0.09
CA TYR A 160 -2.85 9.96 1.14
C TYR A 160 -3.17 8.47 1.07
N HIS A 161 -2.70 7.72 2.08
CA HIS A 161 -2.95 6.29 2.19
C HIS A 161 -4.17 6.00 3.06
N HIS A 162 -5.12 5.23 2.53
CA HIS A 162 -6.29 4.76 3.25
C HIS A 162 -6.84 3.48 2.61
N ASN A 163 -6.47 2.33 3.13
CA ASN A 163 -6.87 1.04 2.58
C ASN A 163 -8.38 0.80 2.66
N ILE A 164 -8.95 0.15 1.64
CA ILE A 164 -10.29 -0.46 1.73
C ILE A 164 -10.26 -1.83 2.44
N GLU A 165 -9.09 -2.42 2.64
CA GLU A 165 -8.70 -3.63 3.36
C GLU A 165 -9.13 -4.93 2.68
N THR A 166 -10.36 -5.05 2.21
CA THR A 166 -10.93 -6.25 1.58
C THR A 166 -12.14 -5.85 0.72
N SER A 167 -12.88 -6.83 0.16
CA SER A 167 -14.14 -6.56 -0.55
C SER A 167 -15.20 -5.96 0.37
N LYS A 168 -16.18 -5.26 -0.23
CA LYS A 168 -17.34 -4.73 0.53
C LYS A 168 -18.11 -5.85 1.23
N ARG A 169 -18.24 -7.03 0.60
CA ARG A 169 -18.92 -8.19 1.16
C ARG A 169 -18.23 -8.73 2.41
N ASN A 170 -16.90 -8.82 2.37
CA ASN A 170 -16.11 -9.39 3.46
C ASN A 170 -15.81 -8.40 4.59
N PHE A 171 -15.90 -7.10 4.34
CA PHE A 171 -15.50 -6.05 5.29
C PHE A 171 -16.15 -6.18 6.69
N PRO A 172 -17.44 -6.51 6.84
CA PRO A 172 -18.06 -6.69 8.17
C PRO A 172 -17.46 -7.84 9.00
N ASN A 173 -16.82 -8.81 8.34
CA ASN A 173 -16.09 -9.90 9.03
C ASN A 173 -14.76 -9.44 9.61
N ILE A 174 -14.22 -8.31 9.15
CA ILE A 174 -12.90 -7.80 9.51
C ILE A 174 -12.96 -6.66 10.51
N CYS A 175 -13.96 -5.79 10.40
CA CYS A 175 -14.12 -4.62 11.27
C CYS A 175 -15.60 -4.29 11.47
N THR A 176 -15.97 -3.90 12.70
CA THR A 176 -17.36 -3.50 13.05
C THR A 176 -17.47 -2.05 13.49
N THR A 177 -16.38 -1.40 13.88
CA THR A 177 -16.37 -0.02 14.38
C THR A 177 -16.46 1.04 13.28
N HIS A 178 -16.19 0.67 12.03
CA HIS A 178 -16.42 1.49 10.86
C HIS A 178 -16.81 0.62 9.65
N THR A 179 -17.25 1.25 8.57
CA THR A 179 -17.77 0.53 7.40
C THR A 179 -16.87 0.70 6.17
N TYR A 180 -17.01 -0.20 5.21
CA TYR A 180 -16.38 -0.09 3.89
C TYR A 180 -16.72 1.24 3.20
N ASP A 181 -18.00 1.66 3.25
CA ASP A 181 -18.45 2.89 2.60
C ASP A 181 -17.78 4.14 3.20
N MET A 182 -17.46 4.14 4.50
CA MET A 182 -16.68 5.21 5.13
C MET A 182 -15.25 5.27 4.58
N LYS A 183 -14.64 4.12 4.28
CA LYS A 183 -13.33 4.04 3.63
C LYS A 183 -13.36 4.67 2.24
N VAL A 184 -14.34 4.26 1.43
CA VAL A 184 -14.55 4.79 0.07
C VAL A 184 -14.81 6.30 0.09
N GLU A 185 -15.61 6.80 1.02
CA GLU A 185 -15.89 8.23 1.16
C GLU A 185 -14.63 9.04 1.50
N THR A 186 -13.74 8.48 2.32
CA THR A 186 -12.44 9.13 2.62
C THR A 186 -11.57 9.22 1.36
N LEU A 187 -11.49 8.15 0.55
CA LEU A 187 -10.74 8.16 -0.70
C LEU A 187 -11.29 9.16 -1.71
N LYS A 188 -12.63 9.31 -1.80
CA LYS A 188 -13.25 10.34 -2.64
C LYS A 188 -12.86 11.75 -2.21
N LYS A 189 -12.77 12.03 -0.90
CA LYS A 189 -12.30 13.33 -0.38
C LYS A 189 -10.84 13.57 -0.72
N VAL A 190 -9.98 12.55 -0.61
CA VAL A 190 -8.56 12.63 -1.01
C VAL A 190 -8.43 13.03 -2.48
N LYS A 191 -9.18 12.37 -3.37
CA LYS A 191 -9.15 12.68 -4.81
C LYS A 191 -9.74 14.06 -5.12
N ALA A 192 -10.80 14.46 -4.42
CA ALA A 192 -11.39 15.79 -4.58
C ALA A 192 -10.43 16.93 -4.17
N GLU A 193 -9.50 16.65 -3.26
CA GLU A 193 -8.43 17.57 -2.86
C GLU A 193 -7.26 17.61 -3.87
N GLY A 194 -7.25 16.74 -4.88
CA GLY A 194 -6.19 16.65 -5.88
C GLY A 194 -4.96 15.87 -5.44
N MET A 195 -5.03 15.16 -4.33
CA MET A 195 -3.96 14.26 -3.88
C MET A 195 -4.05 12.90 -4.55
N CYS A 196 -2.90 12.24 -4.76
CA CYS A 196 -2.85 10.85 -5.16
C CYS A 196 -3.46 9.95 -4.09
N ALA A 197 -4.38 9.07 -4.49
CA ALA A 197 -4.99 8.11 -3.59
C ALA A 197 -4.20 6.80 -3.57
N CYS A 198 -3.69 6.43 -2.38
CA CYS A 198 -3.06 5.14 -2.13
C CYS A 198 -4.02 4.26 -1.33
N SER A 199 -4.51 3.18 -1.92
CA SER A 199 -5.46 2.28 -1.28
C SER A 199 -5.33 0.87 -1.83
N GLY A 200 -5.33 -0.09 -0.94
CA GLY A 200 -5.30 -1.51 -1.25
C GLY A 200 -5.94 -2.30 -0.13
N GLY A 201 -5.37 -3.43 0.21
CA GLY A 201 -5.90 -4.26 1.27
C GLY A 201 -4.92 -5.33 1.75
N ILE A 202 -5.47 -6.21 2.57
CA ILE A 202 -4.77 -7.36 3.13
C ILE A 202 -5.41 -8.63 2.60
N ILE A 203 -4.61 -9.53 2.07
CA ILE A 203 -5.04 -10.85 1.62
C ILE A 203 -4.61 -11.92 2.64
N GLY A 204 -5.40 -12.98 2.77
CA GLY A 204 -5.17 -14.04 3.76
C GLY A 204 -5.95 -13.85 5.06
N MET A 205 -6.93 -12.95 5.12
CA MET A 205 -7.79 -12.72 6.28
C MET A 205 -9.04 -13.60 6.32
N GLY A 206 -9.11 -14.64 5.48
CA GLY A 206 -10.27 -15.53 5.35
C GLY A 206 -11.25 -15.10 4.24
N GLU A 207 -10.88 -14.14 3.42
CA GLU A 207 -11.60 -13.74 2.21
C GLU A 207 -11.54 -14.86 1.14
N THR A 208 -12.49 -14.87 0.22
CA THR A 208 -12.45 -15.73 -0.97
C THR A 208 -11.66 -15.11 -2.11
N TRP A 209 -11.38 -15.90 -3.14
CA TRP A 209 -10.74 -15.38 -4.36
C TRP A 209 -11.61 -14.35 -5.09
N GLU A 210 -12.93 -14.54 -5.07
CA GLU A 210 -13.88 -13.57 -5.61
C GLU A 210 -13.85 -12.25 -4.85
N ASP A 211 -13.59 -12.28 -3.53
CA ASP A 211 -13.39 -11.06 -2.76
C ASP A 211 -12.14 -10.29 -3.19
N ARG A 212 -11.06 -11.01 -3.52
CA ARG A 212 -9.83 -10.38 -4.03
C ARG A 212 -10.05 -9.76 -5.41
N LEU A 213 -10.79 -10.44 -6.30
CA LEU A 213 -11.18 -9.89 -7.60
C LEU A 213 -12.09 -8.66 -7.44
N ASP A 214 -13.10 -8.73 -6.56
CA ASP A 214 -13.98 -7.59 -6.25
C ASP A 214 -13.20 -6.40 -5.70
N MET A 215 -12.21 -6.65 -4.84
CA MET A 215 -11.32 -5.60 -4.33
C MET A 215 -10.52 -4.94 -5.46
N ALA A 216 -9.94 -5.72 -6.38
CA ALA A 216 -9.17 -5.19 -7.50
C ALA A 216 -10.02 -4.32 -8.42
N VAL A 217 -11.25 -4.77 -8.75
CA VAL A 217 -12.21 -4.00 -9.58
C VAL A 217 -12.67 -2.73 -8.85
N SER A 218 -12.97 -2.83 -7.55
CA SER A 218 -13.38 -1.67 -6.75
C SER A 218 -12.31 -0.57 -6.73
N LEU A 219 -11.02 -0.95 -6.65
CA LEU A 219 -9.91 0.00 -6.71
C LEU A 219 -9.77 0.62 -8.11
N ALA A 220 -10.00 -0.14 -9.18
CA ALA A 220 -10.03 0.39 -10.54
C ALA A 220 -11.20 1.38 -10.74
N GLU A 221 -12.40 1.05 -10.27
CA GLU A 221 -13.57 1.94 -10.32
C GLU A 221 -13.35 3.24 -9.52
N LEU A 222 -12.61 3.18 -8.42
CA LEU A 222 -12.21 4.34 -7.63
C LEU A 222 -11.08 5.14 -8.28
N GLY A 223 -10.41 4.59 -9.30
CA GLY A 223 -9.27 5.21 -9.95
C GLY A 223 -8.11 5.43 -8.98
N ILE A 224 -7.68 4.38 -8.30
CA ILE A 224 -6.60 4.43 -7.31
C ILE A 224 -5.24 4.45 -7.99
N ASP A 225 -4.37 5.37 -7.57
CA ASP A 225 -3.05 5.59 -8.18
C ASP A 225 -1.98 4.60 -7.70
N SER A 226 -2.08 4.15 -6.44
CA SER A 226 -1.15 3.20 -5.82
C SER A 226 -1.90 2.18 -4.98
N ILE A 227 -1.64 0.89 -5.23
CA ILE A 227 -2.37 -0.23 -4.64
C ILE A 227 -1.41 -1.11 -3.84
N PRO A 228 -1.26 -0.89 -2.52
CA PRO A 228 -0.51 -1.80 -1.66
C PRO A 228 -1.25 -3.13 -1.48
N ILE A 229 -0.56 -4.21 -1.74
CA ILE A 229 -0.99 -5.58 -1.45
C ILE A 229 -0.17 -6.06 -0.24
N ASN A 230 -0.89 -6.33 0.84
CA ASN A 230 -0.33 -6.89 2.06
C ASN A 230 -0.76 -8.37 2.16
N ALA A 231 0.18 -9.29 2.37
CA ALA A 231 -0.15 -10.65 2.77
C ALA A 231 -0.15 -10.73 4.30
N LEU A 232 -1.22 -11.29 4.86
CA LEU A 232 -1.38 -11.38 6.31
C LEU A 232 -0.20 -12.14 6.94
N MET A 233 0.46 -11.51 7.88
CA MET A 233 1.35 -12.15 8.85
C MET A 233 0.57 -12.22 10.17
N PRO A 234 0.07 -13.39 10.58
CA PRO A 234 -0.72 -13.53 11.80
C PRO A 234 0.05 -13.04 13.02
N ILE A 235 -0.57 -12.18 13.82
CA ILE A 235 0.05 -11.60 15.01
C ILE A 235 -0.60 -12.20 16.26
N PRO A 236 0.20 -12.75 17.20
CA PRO A 236 -0.31 -13.25 18.47
C PRO A 236 -1.14 -12.21 19.22
N GLY A 237 -2.25 -12.64 19.82
CA GLY A 237 -3.18 -11.78 20.53
C GLY A 237 -4.22 -11.09 19.65
N THR A 238 -4.15 -11.21 18.32
CA THR A 238 -5.21 -10.74 17.41
C THR A 238 -6.21 -11.86 17.08
N PRO A 239 -7.47 -11.53 16.71
CA PRO A 239 -8.43 -12.56 16.32
C PRO A 239 -8.01 -13.43 15.11
N LEU A 240 -7.05 -12.99 14.31
CA LEU A 240 -6.57 -13.71 13.12
C LEU A 240 -5.25 -14.47 13.38
N GLU A 241 -4.80 -14.58 14.63
CA GLU A 241 -3.51 -15.21 14.99
C GLU A 241 -3.36 -16.67 14.54
N HIS A 242 -4.47 -17.38 14.35
CA HIS A 242 -4.46 -18.81 13.98
C HIS A 242 -4.66 -19.05 12.46
N LEU A 243 -4.80 -18.01 11.67
CA LEU A 243 -4.93 -18.18 10.22
C LEU A 243 -3.60 -18.65 9.61
N PRO A 244 -3.63 -19.56 8.64
CA PRO A 244 -2.42 -19.97 7.93
C PRO A 244 -1.90 -18.81 7.07
N CYS A 245 -0.59 -18.70 6.95
CA CYS A 245 0.01 -17.82 5.96
C CYS A 245 -0.34 -18.29 4.54
N LEU A 246 -0.44 -17.32 3.63
CA LEU A 246 -0.62 -17.59 2.21
C LEU A 246 0.64 -18.23 1.60
N THR A 247 0.44 -19.00 0.55
CA THR A 247 1.55 -19.48 -0.29
C THR A 247 2.07 -18.35 -1.18
N GLU A 248 3.33 -18.44 -1.61
CA GLU A 248 3.88 -17.53 -2.59
C GLU A 248 3.03 -17.48 -3.87
N GLN A 249 2.53 -18.62 -4.33
CA GLN A 249 1.67 -18.69 -5.54
C GLN A 249 0.37 -17.89 -5.39
N ASP A 250 -0.25 -17.91 -4.18
CA ASP A 250 -1.46 -17.13 -3.91
C ASP A 250 -1.20 -15.62 -3.99
N ILE A 251 -0.04 -15.20 -3.46
CA ILE A 251 0.38 -13.80 -3.48
C ILE A 251 0.69 -13.35 -4.90
N LEU A 252 1.48 -14.14 -5.65
CA LEU A 252 1.86 -13.82 -7.03
C LEU A 252 0.64 -13.75 -7.96
N ARG A 253 -0.29 -14.71 -7.83
CA ARG A 253 -1.55 -14.70 -8.59
C ARG A 253 -2.35 -13.43 -8.30
N THR A 254 -2.44 -13.03 -7.02
CA THR A 254 -3.14 -11.80 -6.63
C THR A 254 -2.47 -10.57 -7.24
N ILE A 255 -1.16 -10.42 -7.13
CA ILE A 255 -0.40 -9.30 -7.72
C ILE A 255 -0.64 -9.24 -9.23
N ALA A 256 -0.55 -10.40 -9.91
CA ALA A 256 -0.68 -10.46 -11.35
C ALA A 256 -2.08 -10.03 -11.82
N PHE A 257 -3.17 -10.58 -11.30
CA PHE A 257 -4.48 -10.14 -11.77
C PHE A 257 -4.83 -8.71 -11.33
N PHE A 258 -4.30 -8.20 -10.21
CA PHE A 258 -4.40 -6.78 -9.86
C PHE A 258 -3.78 -5.90 -10.96
N ARG A 259 -2.64 -6.31 -11.54
CA ARG A 259 -2.03 -5.60 -12.66
C ARG A 259 -2.90 -5.63 -13.92
N TYR A 260 -3.53 -6.76 -14.25
CA TYR A 260 -4.44 -6.85 -15.40
C TYR A 260 -5.67 -5.93 -15.23
N ILE A 261 -6.20 -5.82 -14.01
CA ILE A 261 -7.39 -5.01 -13.73
C ILE A 261 -7.02 -3.52 -13.54
N ASN A 262 -5.83 -3.22 -13.03
CA ASN A 262 -5.32 -1.87 -12.76
C ASN A 262 -4.00 -1.62 -13.52
N PRO A 263 -4.05 -1.52 -14.86
CA PRO A 263 -2.83 -1.54 -15.68
C PRO A 263 -1.89 -0.34 -15.46
N GLU A 264 -2.40 0.81 -15.04
CA GLU A 264 -1.64 2.06 -14.87
C GLU A 264 -1.27 2.36 -13.41
N ALA A 265 -1.94 1.69 -12.44
CA ALA A 265 -1.67 1.92 -11.03
C ALA A 265 -0.31 1.35 -10.60
N ASN A 266 0.30 1.93 -9.58
CA ASN A 266 1.44 1.32 -8.91
C ASN A 266 0.99 0.15 -8.02
N ILE A 267 1.19 -1.09 -8.48
CA ILE A 267 0.98 -2.27 -7.64
C ILE A 267 2.15 -2.36 -6.67
N ARG A 268 1.87 -2.12 -5.39
CA ARG A 268 2.88 -1.98 -4.34
C ARG A 268 2.97 -3.23 -3.49
N LEU A 269 4.15 -3.83 -3.44
CA LEU A 269 4.47 -4.87 -2.48
C LEU A 269 4.62 -4.24 -1.09
N ALA A 270 3.82 -4.72 -0.13
CA ALA A 270 3.81 -4.18 1.22
C ALA A 270 4.09 -5.27 2.27
N ALA A 271 3.30 -5.44 3.31
CA ALA A 271 3.56 -6.47 4.32
C ALA A 271 3.47 -7.90 3.77
N GLY A 272 4.16 -8.83 4.42
CA GLY A 272 4.17 -10.27 4.04
C GLY A 272 5.25 -10.64 3.03
N ARG A 273 6.24 -9.79 2.75
CA ARG A 273 7.36 -10.07 1.83
C ARG A 273 8.17 -11.31 2.23
N ALA A 274 8.25 -11.61 3.51
CA ALA A 274 8.93 -12.81 4.01
C ALA A 274 8.30 -14.13 3.52
N LEU A 275 7.08 -14.10 2.96
CA LEU A 275 6.42 -15.24 2.35
C LEU A 275 6.81 -15.45 0.87
N LEU A 276 7.63 -14.55 0.31
CA LEU A 276 8.07 -14.58 -1.08
C LEU A 276 9.56 -14.92 -1.19
N THR A 277 9.93 -15.58 -2.25
CA THR A 277 11.33 -15.90 -2.55
C THR A 277 12.14 -14.62 -2.75
N ASN A 278 13.36 -14.58 -2.19
CA ASN A 278 14.30 -13.46 -2.27
C ASN A 278 13.66 -12.11 -1.90
N ASP A 279 12.94 -12.08 -0.77
CA ASP A 279 12.31 -10.86 -0.26
C ASP A 279 11.40 -10.14 -1.27
N GLY A 280 10.75 -10.90 -2.15
CA GLY A 280 9.77 -10.38 -3.09
C GLY A 280 10.28 -10.15 -4.52
N GLU A 281 11.46 -10.65 -4.90
CA GLU A 281 11.93 -10.60 -6.29
C GLU A 281 10.88 -11.11 -7.27
N THR A 282 10.24 -12.24 -6.94
CA THR A 282 9.21 -12.88 -7.76
C THR A 282 8.00 -11.99 -7.99
N ALA A 283 7.61 -11.14 -7.02
CA ALA A 283 6.52 -10.18 -7.18
C ALA A 283 6.80 -9.13 -8.26
N PHE A 284 8.05 -8.68 -8.39
CA PHE A 284 8.45 -7.75 -9.46
C PHE A 284 8.49 -8.39 -10.84
N ARG A 285 8.54 -9.71 -10.93
CA ARG A 285 8.36 -10.47 -12.17
C ARG A 285 6.88 -10.79 -12.45
N ALA A 286 6.00 -10.56 -11.49
CA ALA A 286 4.56 -10.77 -11.56
C ALA A 286 3.74 -9.47 -11.71
N GLY A 287 4.40 -8.35 -12.07
CA GLY A 287 3.72 -7.08 -12.36
C GLY A 287 3.74 -6.03 -11.25
N ALA A 288 4.43 -6.26 -10.11
CA ALA A 288 4.65 -5.21 -9.12
C ALA A 288 5.55 -4.09 -9.69
N SER A 289 5.27 -2.84 -9.30
CA SER A 289 6.00 -1.64 -9.73
C SER A 289 6.38 -0.71 -8.58
N ALA A 290 6.05 -1.08 -7.35
CA ALA A 290 6.33 -0.29 -6.16
C ALA A 290 6.54 -1.19 -4.94
N THR A 291 7.20 -0.69 -3.90
CA THR A 291 7.34 -1.41 -2.63
C THR A 291 7.42 -0.46 -1.44
N ILE A 292 7.08 -1.00 -0.26
CA ILE A 292 7.47 -0.40 1.02
C ILE A 292 8.84 -0.97 1.39
N THR A 293 9.79 -0.12 1.72
CA THR A 293 11.18 -0.44 2.03
C THR A 293 11.63 0.15 3.37
N GLY A 294 12.74 -0.35 3.92
CA GLY A 294 13.30 0.13 5.19
C GLY A 294 12.71 -0.54 6.42
N ASN A 295 13.32 -0.30 7.58
CA ASN A 295 13.03 -1.00 8.85
C ASN A 295 11.80 -0.47 9.60
N MET A 296 10.96 0.30 8.96
CA MET A 296 9.93 1.12 9.62
C MET A 296 8.53 0.51 9.62
N LEU A 297 8.37 -0.77 9.25
CA LEU A 297 7.08 -1.45 9.40
C LEU A 297 6.82 -1.78 10.86
N THR A 298 5.63 -1.46 11.32
CA THR A 298 5.19 -1.50 12.71
C THR A 298 5.22 -2.88 13.36
N THR A 299 5.36 -3.97 12.60
CA THR A 299 5.17 -5.33 13.11
C THR A 299 6.06 -6.41 12.45
N ALA A 300 6.86 -6.08 11.44
CA ALA A 300 7.72 -7.07 10.77
C ALA A 300 9.03 -6.43 10.28
N ALA A 301 10.12 -7.18 10.35
CA ALA A 301 11.39 -6.79 9.73
C ALA A 301 11.20 -6.72 8.20
N CYS A 302 11.63 -5.63 7.60
CA CYS A 302 11.67 -5.45 6.15
C CYS A 302 13.09 -5.56 5.62
N ALA A 303 13.22 -5.81 4.32
CA ALA A 303 14.49 -5.66 3.63
C ALA A 303 15.01 -4.22 3.79
N THR A 304 16.33 -4.05 3.84
CA THR A 304 16.92 -2.71 3.91
C THR A 304 16.73 -1.98 2.58
N ILE A 305 16.71 -0.65 2.61
CA ILE A 305 16.62 0.18 1.39
C ILE A 305 17.71 -0.22 0.39
N ARG A 306 18.93 -0.47 0.86
CA ARG A 306 20.06 -0.86 0.00
C ARG A 306 19.89 -2.24 -0.62
N SER A 307 19.37 -3.23 0.13
CA SER A 307 19.12 -4.56 -0.43
C SER A 307 18.01 -4.52 -1.47
N ASP A 308 16.93 -3.77 -1.24
CA ASP A 308 15.87 -3.57 -2.22
C ASP A 308 16.38 -2.90 -3.50
N ARG A 309 17.12 -1.81 -3.39
CA ARG A 309 17.70 -1.13 -4.54
C ARG A 309 18.63 -2.04 -5.34
N SER A 310 19.45 -2.85 -4.67
CA SER A 310 20.35 -3.80 -5.31
C SER A 310 19.58 -4.90 -6.04
N MET A 311 18.59 -5.51 -5.41
CA MET A 311 17.74 -6.54 -6.00
C MET A 311 17.00 -5.98 -7.22
N LEU A 312 16.36 -4.82 -7.11
CA LEU A 312 15.62 -4.21 -8.21
C LEU A 312 16.51 -3.81 -9.37
N ALA A 313 17.68 -3.26 -9.10
CA ALA A 313 18.67 -2.94 -10.14
C ALA A 313 19.13 -4.21 -10.89
N SER A 314 19.30 -5.35 -10.19
CA SER A 314 19.63 -6.64 -10.83
C SER A 314 18.52 -7.16 -11.74
N LEU A 315 17.28 -6.74 -11.52
CA LEU A 315 16.11 -7.02 -12.38
C LEU A 315 15.98 -6.03 -13.55
N GLY A 316 16.92 -5.10 -13.71
CA GLY A 316 16.86 -4.05 -14.74
C GLY A 316 15.81 -2.96 -14.43
N ARG A 317 15.42 -2.79 -13.16
CA ARG A 317 14.47 -1.75 -12.76
C ARG A 317 15.19 -0.44 -12.45
N ASP A 318 14.58 0.69 -12.78
CA ASP A 318 15.05 2.02 -12.40
C ASP A 318 14.61 2.34 -10.96
N VAL A 319 15.58 2.50 -10.08
CA VAL A 319 15.39 2.87 -8.67
C VAL A 319 15.91 4.27 -8.36
N THR A 320 16.18 5.08 -9.39
CA THR A 320 16.72 6.44 -9.24
C THR A 320 15.59 7.40 -8.88
N PRO A 321 15.59 8.05 -7.72
CA PRO A 321 14.58 9.03 -7.39
C PRO A 321 14.56 10.20 -8.37
N ALA A 322 13.38 10.79 -8.60
CA ALA A 322 13.23 11.93 -9.50
C ALA A 322 14.09 13.11 -9.06
N TYR A 323 14.14 13.41 -7.77
CA TYR A 323 14.90 14.52 -7.21
C TYR A 323 16.44 14.36 -7.30
N TRP A 324 16.96 13.16 -7.61
CA TRP A 324 18.39 12.98 -7.94
C TRP A 324 18.72 13.36 -9.36
N LYS A 325 17.73 13.37 -10.28
CA LYS A 325 17.93 13.76 -11.68
C LYS A 325 17.94 15.28 -11.87
N GLU A 326 17.48 16.02 -10.86
CA GLU A 326 17.40 17.49 -10.86
C GLU A 326 18.57 18.16 -10.12
N ALA A 327 19.47 17.38 -9.52
CA ALA A 327 20.68 17.84 -8.82
C ALA A 327 21.91 17.76 -9.71
#